data_d91404c654d1d8930cd18b063379e063
#
_entry.id   d91404c654d1d8930cd18b063379e063
#
_cell.length_a   1.000
_cell.length_b   1.000
_cell.length_c   1.000
_cell.angle_alpha   90.00
_cell.angle_beta   90.00
_cell.angle_gamma   90.00
#
_symmetry.space_group_name_H-M   'P 1'
#
loop_
_entity.id
_entity.type
_entity.pdbx_description
1 polymer ?
#
loop_
_entity_poly.entity_id
_entity_poly.type
_entity_poly.pdbx_seq_one_letter_code
_entity_poly.pdbx_strand_id
1 'polypeptide(L)'
;MAWGMNIFENNITILEKKYPEIARKIKEMNMESATDQVRIQRAEDGEKVIELYCRKHWWRLNSKISPKSAAAQYAERYEIRMYGVYFVYGISDGKSIRCLSERCDDTNVMVVWEPNVEILAVALH
;
A
#
# COMPACT_ATOMS: atom_id res chain seq x y z
N MET A 1 16.87 15.68 18.69
CA MET A 1 16.69 14.88 17.48
C MET A 1 15.44 14.03 17.62
N ALA A 2 14.42 14.31 16.86
CA ALA A 2 13.34 13.37 16.70
C ALA A 2 13.92 12.21 15.87
N TRP A 3 14.33 11.17 16.49
CA TRP A 3 14.68 9.92 15.86
C TRP A 3 13.42 9.44 15.17
N GLY A 4 13.48 9.33 13.86
CA GLY A 4 12.31 9.08 13.05
C GLY A 4 11.52 7.91 13.62
N MET A 5 10.28 8.16 13.99
CA MET A 5 9.32 7.07 14.15
C MET A 5 9.47 6.23 12.89
N ASN A 6 9.66 4.93 13.07
CA ASN A 6 9.61 3.98 11.99
C ASN A 6 8.35 4.29 11.17
N ILE A 7 8.45 4.27 9.85
CA ILE A 7 7.33 4.54 8.93
C ILE A 7 6.09 3.72 9.33
N PHE A 8 6.30 2.46 9.65
CA PHE A 8 5.24 1.57 10.12
C PHE A 8 4.56 2.09 11.39
N GLU A 9 5.33 2.47 12.40
CA GLU A 9 4.79 2.99 13.67
C GLU A 9 3.96 4.26 13.45
N ASN A 10 4.44 5.15 12.59
CA ASN A 10 3.71 6.36 12.23
C ASN A 10 2.39 6.04 11.51
N ASN A 11 2.44 5.15 10.54
CA ASN A 11 1.25 4.71 9.78
C ASN A 11 0.22 4.03 10.69
N ILE A 12 0.67 3.16 11.61
CA ILE A 12 -0.21 2.51 12.59
C ILE A 12 -0.85 3.53 13.53
N THR A 13 -0.11 4.51 14.00
CA THR A 13 -0.64 5.56 14.89
C THR A 13 -1.76 6.36 14.20
N ILE A 14 -1.60 6.66 12.92
CA ILE A 14 -2.63 7.34 12.13
C ILE A 14 -3.85 6.43 11.92
N LEU A 15 -3.61 5.17 11.60
CA LEU A 15 -4.68 4.19 11.37
C LEU A 15 -5.52 3.95 12.64
N GLU A 16 -4.90 3.87 13.81
CA GLU A 16 -5.58 3.68 15.10
C GLU A 16 -6.64 4.74 15.39
N LYS A 17 -6.41 5.96 14.94
CA LYS A 17 -7.36 7.07 15.18
C LYS A 17 -8.69 6.88 14.47
N LYS A 18 -8.68 6.23 13.30
CA LYS A 18 -9.88 6.04 12.48
C LYS A 18 -10.39 4.59 12.47
N TYR A 19 -9.50 3.65 12.52
CA TYR A 19 -9.77 2.21 12.34
C TYR A 19 -9.04 1.37 13.38
N PRO A 20 -9.36 1.52 14.68
CA PRO A 20 -8.62 0.86 15.77
C PRO A 20 -8.62 -0.67 15.67
N GLU A 21 -9.70 -1.29 15.19
CA GLU A 21 -9.78 -2.74 15.01
C GLU A 21 -8.82 -3.25 13.93
N ILE A 22 -8.68 -2.52 12.84
CA ILE A 22 -7.76 -2.86 11.76
C ILE A 22 -6.32 -2.70 12.26
N ALA A 23 -6.02 -1.59 12.92
CA ALA A 23 -4.70 -1.34 13.49
C ALA A 23 -4.30 -2.43 14.50
N ARG A 24 -5.23 -2.87 15.34
CA ARG A 24 -5.01 -3.97 16.31
C ARG A 24 -4.65 -5.26 15.58
N LYS A 25 -5.41 -5.64 14.57
CA LYS A 25 -5.13 -6.84 13.76
C LYS A 25 -3.74 -6.79 13.13
N ILE A 26 -3.36 -5.66 12.57
CA ILE A 26 -2.06 -5.48 11.93
C ILE A 26 -0.92 -5.58 12.95
N LYS A 27 -1.08 -5.00 14.14
CA LYS A 27 -0.08 -5.10 15.22
C LYS A 27 0.13 -6.51 15.73
N GLU A 28 -0.93 -7.32 15.77
CA GLU A 28 -0.89 -8.72 16.16
C GLU A 28 -0.19 -9.60 15.09
N MET A 29 -0.09 -9.09 13.86
CA MET A 29 0.58 -9.76 12.74
C MET A 29 2.05 -9.38 12.70
N ASN A 30 2.95 -10.33 12.84
CA ASN A 30 4.38 -10.09 12.62
C ASN A 30 4.71 -10.18 11.12
N MET A 31 4.54 -9.06 10.41
CA MET A 31 4.71 -8.97 8.96
C MET A 31 6.11 -8.53 8.51
N GLU A 32 7.12 -8.63 9.39
CA GLU A 32 8.53 -8.40 8.99
C GLU A 32 9.04 -9.49 8.04
N SER A 33 8.38 -10.62 8.01
CA SER A 33 8.70 -11.75 7.15
C SER A 33 7.51 -12.20 6.31
N ALA A 34 7.80 -12.93 5.23
CA ALA A 34 6.78 -13.56 4.41
C ALA A 34 5.90 -14.52 5.22
N THR A 35 4.62 -14.58 4.88
CA THR A 35 3.66 -15.58 5.35
C THR A 35 3.48 -16.70 4.33
N ASP A 36 2.65 -17.70 4.62
CA ASP A 36 2.30 -18.76 3.65
C ASP A 36 1.59 -18.23 2.40
N GLN A 37 0.99 -17.04 2.50
CA GLN A 37 0.20 -16.44 1.42
C GLN A 37 0.84 -15.19 0.80
N VAL A 38 1.74 -14.54 1.50
CA VAL A 38 2.39 -13.30 1.05
C VAL A 38 3.89 -13.44 1.15
N ARG A 39 4.59 -13.12 0.07
CA ARG A 39 6.05 -13.04 0.06
C ARG A 39 6.52 -11.74 -0.55
N ILE A 40 7.69 -11.29 -0.11
CA ILE A 40 8.31 -10.05 -0.55
C ILE A 40 9.60 -10.39 -1.29
N GLN A 41 9.71 -9.91 -2.52
CA GLN A 41 10.89 -9.98 -3.36
C GLN A 41 11.49 -8.59 -3.53
N ARG A 42 12.62 -8.48 -4.21
CA ARG A 42 13.21 -7.21 -4.61
C ARG A 42 13.10 -7.01 -6.12
N ALA A 43 12.69 -5.80 -6.52
CA ALA A 43 12.72 -5.37 -7.92
C ALA A 43 14.14 -5.03 -8.36
N GLU A 44 14.32 -4.79 -9.64
CA GLU A 44 15.61 -4.39 -10.20
C GLU A 44 16.12 -3.05 -9.63
N ASP A 45 15.21 -2.15 -9.27
CA ASP A 45 15.53 -0.86 -8.62
C ASP A 45 15.71 -0.96 -7.09
N GLY A 46 15.65 -2.16 -6.51
CA GLY A 46 15.80 -2.40 -5.08
C GLY A 46 14.52 -2.26 -4.25
N GLU A 47 13.44 -1.79 -4.83
CA GLU A 47 12.14 -1.66 -4.18
C GLU A 47 11.49 -3.02 -3.94
N LYS A 48 10.59 -3.11 -2.96
CA LYS A 48 9.91 -4.36 -2.65
C LYS A 48 8.87 -4.71 -3.71
N VAL A 49 8.82 -6.00 -4.04
CA VAL A 49 7.79 -6.61 -4.89
C VAL A 49 6.96 -7.54 -4.03
N ILE A 50 5.66 -7.37 -4.06
CA ILE A 50 4.72 -8.15 -3.27
C ILE A 50 4.08 -9.20 -4.15
N GLU A 51 4.11 -10.45 -3.69
CA GLU A 51 3.45 -11.57 -4.33
C GLU A 51 2.45 -12.21 -3.37
N LEU A 52 1.28 -12.53 -3.89
CA LEU A 52 0.18 -13.18 -3.18
C LEU A 52 -0.05 -14.58 -3.73
N TYR A 53 -0.09 -15.59 -2.86
CA TYR A 53 -0.49 -16.94 -3.22
C TYR A 53 -2.00 -17.09 -3.23
N CYS A 54 -2.54 -17.37 -4.41
CA CYS A 54 -3.97 -17.57 -4.60
C CYS A 54 -4.21 -18.55 -5.74
N ARG A 55 -5.18 -19.46 -5.57
CA ARG A 55 -5.55 -20.46 -6.59
C ARG A 55 -4.35 -21.28 -7.09
N LYS A 56 -3.50 -21.74 -6.16
CA LYS A 56 -2.31 -22.56 -6.44
C LYS A 56 -1.24 -21.85 -7.30
N HIS A 57 -1.25 -20.51 -7.30
CA HIS A 57 -0.31 -19.71 -8.05
C HIS A 57 0.14 -18.48 -7.26
N TRP A 58 1.38 -18.03 -7.48
CA TRP A 58 1.89 -16.76 -6.96
C TRP A 58 1.62 -15.64 -7.96
N TRP A 59 0.86 -14.66 -7.52
CA TRP A 59 0.54 -13.48 -8.31
C TRP A 59 1.38 -12.30 -7.84
N ARG A 60 2.08 -11.68 -8.75
CA ARG A 60 2.83 -10.46 -8.48
C ARG A 60 1.88 -9.26 -8.55
N LEU A 61 1.90 -8.42 -7.49
CA LEU A 61 0.97 -7.31 -7.34
C LEU A 61 1.53 -5.96 -7.84
N ASN A 62 2.85 -5.88 -8.04
CA ASN A 62 3.50 -4.66 -8.53
C ASN A 62 4.67 -4.99 -9.47
N SER A 63 5.32 -3.96 -10.03
CA SER A 63 6.35 -4.14 -11.05
C SER A 63 7.59 -4.86 -10.51
N LYS A 64 8.09 -5.82 -11.26
CA LYS A 64 9.38 -6.48 -11.02
C LYS A 64 10.59 -5.59 -11.36
N ILE A 65 10.40 -4.63 -12.26
CA ILE A 65 11.48 -3.78 -12.77
C ILE A 65 11.57 -2.51 -11.93
N SER A 66 10.53 -1.69 -11.95
CA SER A 66 10.47 -0.44 -11.20
C SER A 66 9.08 -0.20 -10.65
N PRO A 67 8.80 -0.61 -9.41
CA PRO A 67 7.54 -0.31 -8.74
C PRO A 67 7.26 1.20 -8.69
N LYS A 68 8.29 2.01 -8.47
CA LYS A 68 8.17 3.48 -8.41
C LYS A 68 7.68 4.08 -9.73
N SER A 69 8.29 3.71 -10.85
CA SER A 69 7.87 4.21 -12.18
C SER A 69 6.48 3.70 -12.55
N ALA A 70 6.18 2.44 -12.27
CA ALA A 70 4.87 1.84 -12.52
C ALA A 70 3.76 2.54 -11.71
N ALA A 71 4.04 2.90 -10.46
CA ALA A 71 3.11 3.63 -9.60
C ALA A 71 2.81 5.04 -10.14
N ALA A 72 3.82 5.75 -10.61
CA ALA A 72 3.66 7.06 -11.23
C ALA A 72 2.81 6.99 -12.50
N GLN A 73 3.08 6.03 -13.37
CA GLN A 73 2.29 5.79 -14.59
C GLN A 73 0.85 5.39 -14.28
N TYR A 74 0.63 4.60 -13.25
CA TYR A 74 -0.71 4.24 -12.80
C TYR A 74 -1.50 5.48 -12.37
N ALA A 75 -0.91 6.35 -11.58
CA ALA A 75 -1.55 7.58 -11.10
C ALA A 75 -1.90 8.55 -12.25
N GLU A 76 -1.08 8.61 -13.30
CA GLU A 76 -1.33 9.44 -14.48
C GLU A 76 -2.59 9.05 -15.26
N ARG A 77 -3.08 7.84 -15.11
CA ARG A 77 -4.31 7.37 -15.77
C ARG A 77 -5.58 8.01 -15.22
N TYR A 78 -5.52 8.57 -14.02
CA TYR A 78 -6.65 9.23 -13.39
C TYR A 78 -6.74 10.68 -13.86
N GLU A 79 -7.93 11.08 -14.31
CA GLU A 79 -8.25 12.49 -14.56
C GLU A 79 -8.67 13.12 -13.24
N ILE A 80 -7.86 14.01 -12.69
CA ILE A 80 -8.15 14.66 -11.43
C ILE A 80 -9.02 15.90 -11.67
N ARG A 81 -10.19 15.92 -11.04
CA ARG A 81 -11.17 17.00 -11.12
C ARG A 81 -11.55 17.50 -9.75
N MET A 82 -11.92 18.76 -9.64
CA MET A 82 -12.46 19.34 -8.41
C MET A 82 -13.67 18.52 -7.93
N TYR A 83 -13.73 18.22 -6.63
CA TYR A 83 -14.75 17.38 -5.99
C TYR A 83 -14.80 15.93 -6.53
N GLY A 84 -13.78 15.49 -7.22
CA GLY A 84 -13.70 14.11 -7.71
C GLY A 84 -13.60 13.09 -6.57
N VAL A 85 -14.24 11.93 -6.77
CA VAL A 85 -14.14 10.76 -5.89
C VAL A 85 -13.44 9.64 -6.66
N TYR A 86 -12.36 9.12 -6.11
CA TYR A 86 -11.51 8.12 -6.76
C TYR A 86 -11.52 6.82 -5.97
N PHE A 87 -11.89 5.73 -6.62
CA PHE A 87 -11.89 4.40 -6.04
C PHE A 87 -10.65 3.63 -6.47
N VAL A 88 -9.91 3.13 -5.50
CA VAL A 88 -8.73 2.29 -5.74
C VAL A 88 -8.96 0.91 -5.15
N TYR A 89 -8.92 -0.10 -5.99
CA TYR A 89 -9.05 -1.50 -5.60
C TYR A 89 -7.67 -2.14 -5.46
N GLY A 90 -7.32 -2.49 -4.24
CA GLY A 90 -6.02 -3.06 -3.91
C GLY A 90 -4.96 -2.00 -3.63
N ILE A 91 -4.29 -2.17 -2.50
CA ILE A 91 -3.24 -1.23 -2.06
C ILE A 91 -1.86 -1.59 -2.62
N SER A 92 -1.61 -2.89 -2.90
CA SER A 92 -0.29 -3.38 -3.30
C SER A 92 0.81 -2.92 -2.33
N ASP A 93 1.84 -2.24 -2.81
CA ASP A 93 2.92 -1.67 -2.00
C ASP A 93 2.64 -0.25 -1.47
N GLY A 94 1.47 0.30 -1.77
CA GLY A 94 1.05 1.64 -1.39
C GLY A 94 1.58 2.78 -2.27
N LYS A 95 2.52 2.54 -3.16
CA LYS A 95 3.14 3.59 -3.99
C LYS A 95 2.18 4.24 -4.98
N SER A 96 1.30 3.44 -5.61
CA SER A 96 0.29 3.97 -6.55
C SER A 96 -0.69 4.91 -5.85
N ILE A 97 -1.10 4.58 -4.64
CA ILE A 97 -1.99 5.41 -3.83
C ILE A 97 -1.28 6.70 -3.43
N ARG A 98 -0.03 6.62 -3.03
CA ARG A 98 0.78 7.79 -2.71
C ARG A 98 0.91 8.73 -3.91
N CYS A 99 1.28 8.22 -5.08
CA CYS A 99 1.39 9.02 -6.30
C CYS A 99 0.06 9.66 -6.68
N LEU A 100 -1.06 8.93 -6.54
CA LEU A 100 -2.38 9.47 -6.81
C LEU A 100 -2.76 10.55 -5.78
N SER A 101 -2.47 10.35 -4.50
CA SER A 101 -2.77 11.33 -3.45
C SER A 101 -2.01 12.65 -3.64
N GLU A 102 -0.80 12.60 -4.16
CA GLU A 102 -0.01 13.80 -4.45
C GLU A 102 -0.62 14.67 -5.57
N ARG A 103 -1.46 14.09 -6.42
CA ARG A 103 -2.21 14.80 -7.47
C ARG A 103 -3.57 15.32 -7.01
N CYS A 104 -4.06 14.86 -5.87
CA CYS A 104 -5.33 15.27 -5.28
C CYS A 104 -5.16 16.50 -4.39
N ASP A 105 -6.24 17.22 -4.15
CA ASP A 105 -6.33 18.34 -3.21
C ASP A 105 -7.44 18.12 -2.19
N ASP A 106 -7.72 19.12 -1.36
CA ASP A 106 -8.72 19.05 -0.28
C ASP A 106 -10.16 18.85 -0.78
N THR A 107 -10.42 19.06 -2.06
CA THR A 107 -11.75 18.82 -2.67
C THR A 107 -11.97 17.37 -3.05
N ASN A 108 -10.90 16.57 -3.11
CA ASN A 108 -10.95 15.20 -3.57
C ASN A 108 -11.14 14.20 -2.42
N VAL A 109 -11.82 13.12 -2.71
CA VAL A 109 -11.93 11.96 -1.82
C VAL A 109 -11.37 10.75 -2.53
N MET A 110 -10.46 10.06 -1.84
CA MET A 110 -9.92 8.78 -2.30
C MET A 110 -10.43 7.66 -1.39
N VAL A 111 -11.05 6.66 -1.98
CA VAL A 111 -11.52 5.46 -1.30
C VAL A 111 -10.65 4.29 -1.74
N VAL A 112 -9.92 3.73 -0.79
CA VAL A 112 -9.04 2.58 -1.03
C VAL A 112 -9.66 1.35 -0.41
N TRP A 113 -9.81 0.29 -1.19
CA TRP A 113 -10.33 -0.98 -0.71
C TRP A 113 -9.29 -2.08 -0.89
N GLU A 114 -8.87 -2.67 0.22
CA GLU A 114 -7.98 -3.82 0.26
C GLU A 114 -8.60 -4.93 1.09
N PRO A 115 -9.03 -6.05 0.47
CA PRO A 115 -9.68 -7.13 1.18
C PRO A 115 -8.71 -7.99 2.01
N ASN A 116 -7.41 -7.91 1.73
CA ASN A 116 -6.40 -8.74 2.38
C ASN A 116 -5.61 -7.91 3.40
N VAL A 117 -5.81 -8.20 4.69
CA VAL A 117 -5.15 -7.47 5.78
C VAL A 117 -3.63 -7.68 5.80
N GLU A 118 -3.12 -8.80 5.29
CA GLU A 118 -1.67 -9.04 5.20
C GLU A 118 -1.03 -8.13 4.15
N ILE A 119 -1.69 -7.92 3.00
CA ILE A 119 -1.24 -6.97 1.99
C ILE A 119 -1.24 -5.55 2.54
N LEU A 120 -2.28 -5.17 3.26
CA LEU A 120 -2.34 -3.86 3.92
C LEU A 120 -1.18 -3.69 4.91
N ALA A 121 -0.92 -4.69 5.74
CA ALA A 121 0.19 -4.65 6.70
C ALA A 121 1.54 -4.45 6.01
N VAL A 122 1.81 -5.17 4.92
CA VAL A 122 3.05 -5.03 4.13
C VAL A 122 3.17 -3.63 3.52
N ALA A 123 2.08 -3.07 3.03
CA ALA A 123 2.07 -1.72 2.43
C ALA A 123 2.37 -0.61 3.44
N LEU A 124 2.08 -0.82 4.73
CA LEU A 124 2.33 0.14 5.80
C LEU A 124 3.80 0.16 6.27
N HIS A 125 4.58 -0.86 5.96
CA HIS A 125 6.03 -0.94 6.21
C HIS A 125 6.83 -0.22 5.13
#